data_a6650946e5f76d3ba885d579c381eb9b
#
_entry.id   a6650946e5f76d3ba885d579c381eb9b
#
_cell.length_a   1.000
_cell.length_b   1.000
_cell.length_c   1.000
_cell.angle_alpha   90.00
_cell.angle_beta   90.00
_cell.angle_gamma   90.00
#
_symmetry.space_group_name_H-M   'P 1'
#
loop_
_entity.id
_entity.type
_entity.pdbx_description
1 polymer ?
#
loop_
_entity_poly.entity_id
_entity_poly.type
_entity_poly.pdbx_seq_one_letter_code
_entity_poly.pdbx_strand_id
1 'polypeptide(L)'
;MIKEVSGDILMSQAQAIAHGVAPNDHFDRGLALSLREEFPAMYKDFRHYCQQFHPQPGAAWIWSGVGGRIINLFTQEPPQTTHSHPGRASIIHVNHALRELVKLIDKEGLESVAISRLATGVGGLDWEEVKPVIYSYLASLLIPVYLYSNFTKGLKAAEK
;
A
#
# COMPACT_ATOMS: atom_id res chain seq x y z
N MET A 1 -1.85 15.73 6.17
CA MET A 1 -2.10 16.66 5.03
C MET A 1 -1.79 15.93 3.74
N ILE A 2 -2.77 15.88 2.85
CA ILE A 2 -2.63 15.13 1.60
C ILE A 2 -2.25 16.06 0.46
N LYS A 3 -1.25 15.64 -0.33
CA LYS A 3 -0.91 16.26 -1.60
C LYS A 3 -1.05 15.20 -2.70
N GLU A 4 -1.94 15.45 -3.67
CA GLU A 4 -2.05 14.56 -4.82
C GLU A 4 -0.94 14.86 -5.81
N VAL A 5 -0.30 13.81 -6.29
CA VAL A 5 0.83 13.92 -7.22
C VAL A 5 0.68 12.91 -8.34
N SER A 6 1.38 13.18 -9.43
CA SER A 6 1.49 12.26 -10.57
C SER A 6 2.95 11.87 -10.75
N GLY A 7 3.21 10.60 -10.93
CA GLY A 7 4.58 10.14 -11.13
C GLY A 7 4.76 8.68 -10.76
N ASP A 8 6.00 8.29 -10.58
CA ASP A 8 6.40 6.93 -10.22
C ASP A 8 6.61 6.88 -8.70
N ILE A 9 5.72 6.18 -8.00
CA ILE A 9 5.79 6.06 -6.55
C ILE A 9 7.10 5.40 -6.08
N LEU A 10 7.72 4.56 -6.91
CA LEU A 10 9.02 3.96 -6.57
C LEU A 10 10.13 5.01 -6.47
N MET A 11 9.93 6.18 -7.06
CA MET A 11 10.87 7.29 -6.99
C MET A 11 10.54 8.28 -5.88
N SER A 12 9.55 7.99 -5.04
CA SER A 12 9.16 8.84 -3.92
C SER A 12 10.30 8.98 -2.93
N GLN A 13 10.42 10.17 -2.34
CA GLN A 13 11.36 10.45 -1.26
C GLN A 13 10.70 10.38 0.12
N ALA A 14 9.45 9.95 0.18
CA ALA A 14 8.78 9.71 1.45
C ALA A 14 9.47 8.60 2.24
N GLN A 15 9.32 8.62 3.55
CA GLN A 15 9.95 7.61 4.42
C GLN A 15 9.38 6.21 4.23
N ALA A 16 8.15 6.11 3.76
CA ALA A 16 7.52 4.82 3.51
C ALA A 16 6.59 4.90 2.31
N ILE A 17 6.47 3.78 1.60
CA ILE A 17 5.51 3.60 0.51
C ILE A 17 4.42 2.65 0.98
N ALA A 18 3.17 3.06 0.86
CA ALA A 18 2.01 2.24 1.21
C ALA A 18 1.27 1.82 -0.05
N HIS A 19 0.92 0.54 -0.13
CA HIS A 19 0.17 -0.01 -1.27
C HIS A 19 -0.80 -1.08 -0.80
N GLY A 20 -1.76 -1.45 -1.67
CA GLY A 20 -2.77 -2.45 -1.37
C GLY A 20 -2.39 -3.82 -1.89
N VAL A 21 -2.57 -4.85 -1.08
CA VAL A 21 -2.29 -6.25 -1.42
C VAL A 21 -3.33 -7.16 -0.78
N ALA A 22 -3.27 -8.43 -1.11
CA ALA A 22 -4.02 -9.48 -0.44
C ALA A 22 -3.12 -10.26 0.53
N PRO A 23 -3.69 -10.90 1.57
CA PRO A 23 -2.95 -11.93 2.27
C PRO A 23 -2.49 -13.00 1.29
N ASN A 24 -1.27 -13.51 1.46
CA ASN A 24 -0.65 -14.49 0.55
C ASN A 24 -0.55 -14.03 -0.91
N ASP A 25 -0.49 -12.72 -1.12
CA ASP A 25 -0.34 -12.14 -2.45
C ASP A 25 0.96 -12.62 -3.11
N HIS A 26 0.92 -12.92 -4.40
CA HIS A 26 2.09 -13.37 -5.15
C HIS A 26 2.91 -12.22 -5.72
N PHE A 27 2.45 -10.99 -5.62
CA PHE A 27 3.13 -9.81 -6.17
C PHE A 27 3.50 -10.01 -7.64
N ASP A 28 2.58 -10.53 -8.43
CA ASP A 28 2.86 -10.93 -9.80
C ASP A 28 2.29 -9.97 -10.87
N ARG A 29 1.74 -8.83 -10.46
CA ARG A 29 1.27 -7.81 -11.41
C ARG A 29 1.22 -6.42 -10.78
N GLY A 30 1.19 -5.41 -11.64
CA GLY A 30 1.03 -4.01 -11.25
C GLY A 30 2.14 -3.50 -10.36
N LEU A 31 1.79 -2.59 -9.46
CA LEU A 31 2.74 -1.99 -8.52
C LEU A 31 3.39 -3.04 -7.62
N ALA A 32 2.63 -4.05 -7.18
CA ALA A 32 3.17 -5.09 -6.33
C ALA A 32 4.35 -5.81 -7.01
N LEU A 33 4.23 -6.13 -8.31
CA LEU A 33 5.32 -6.73 -9.05
C LEU A 33 6.55 -5.81 -9.09
N SER A 34 6.35 -4.52 -9.33
CA SER A 34 7.45 -3.55 -9.34
C SER A 34 8.14 -3.47 -7.98
N LEU A 35 7.37 -3.51 -6.88
CA LEU A 35 7.92 -3.52 -5.52
C LEU A 35 8.69 -4.81 -5.24
N ARG A 36 8.19 -5.95 -5.72
CA ARG A 36 8.90 -7.22 -5.57
C ARG A 36 10.24 -7.19 -6.30
N GLU A 37 10.28 -6.62 -7.49
CA GLU A 37 11.51 -6.51 -8.27
C GLU A 37 12.52 -5.55 -7.63
N GLU A 38 12.04 -4.43 -7.11
CA GLU A 38 12.89 -3.42 -6.46
C GLU A 38 13.34 -3.85 -5.06
N PHE A 39 12.48 -4.55 -4.33
CA PHE A 39 12.72 -4.97 -2.95
C PHE A 39 12.49 -6.49 -2.80
N PRO A 40 13.35 -7.33 -3.39
CA PRO A 40 13.15 -8.79 -3.32
C PRO A 40 13.16 -9.33 -1.89
N ALA A 41 13.92 -8.72 -0.98
CA ALA A 41 13.93 -9.11 0.42
C ALA A 41 12.57 -8.84 1.08
N MET A 42 11.90 -7.75 0.70
CA MET A 42 10.57 -7.45 1.21
C MET A 42 9.57 -8.55 0.84
N TYR A 43 9.59 -8.98 -0.41
CA TYR A 43 8.67 -10.04 -0.84
C TYR A 43 8.93 -11.36 -0.13
N LYS A 44 10.20 -11.73 0.07
CA LYS A 44 10.58 -12.92 0.83
C LYS A 44 10.06 -12.85 2.26
N ASP A 45 10.26 -11.72 2.92
CA ASP A 45 9.79 -11.50 4.29
C ASP A 45 8.27 -11.46 4.35
N PHE A 46 7.61 -10.89 3.34
CA PHE A 46 6.15 -10.87 3.25
C PHE A 46 5.57 -12.29 3.21
N ARG A 47 6.14 -13.17 2.40
CA ARG A 47 5.69 -14.57 2.33
C ARG A 47 5.84 -15.25 3.69
N HIS A 48 6.98 -15.05 4.34
CA HIS A 48 7.25 -15.61 5.65
C HIS A 48 6.27 -15.06 6.70
N TYR A 49 6.01 -13.76 6.67
CA TYR A 49 5.06 -13.11 7.55
C TYR A 49 3.66 -13.70 7.39
N CYS A 50 3.19 -13.87 6.18
CA CYS A 50 1.87 -14.46 5.91
C CYS A 50 1.77 -15.90 6.42
N GLN A 51 2.84 -16.71 6.25
CA GLN A 51 2.86 -18.08 6.71
C GLN A 51 2.85 -18.18 8.23
N GLN A 52 3.49 -17.25 8.90
CA GLN A 52 3.64 -17.27 10.35
C GLN A 52 2.48 -16.62 11.09
N PHE A 53 1.98 -15.50 10.60
CA PHE A 53 1.00 -14.69 11.32
C PHE A 53 -0.41 -14.75 10.74
N HIS A 54 -0.61 -15.29 9.55
CA HIS A 54 -1.91 -15.45 8.89
C HIS A 54 -2.73 -14.13 8.90
N PRO A 55 -2.18 -13.03 8.36
CA PRO A 55 -2.89 -11.74 8.38
C PRO A 55 -4.22 -11.85 7.65
N GLN A 56 -5.20 -11.09 8.13
CA GLN A 56 -6.53 -11.04 7.55
C GLN A 56 -6.73 -9.74 6.76
N PRO A 57 -7.68 -9.71 5.80
CA PRO A 57 -8.05 -8.44 5.17
C PRO A 57 -8.42 -7.40 6.22
N GLY A 58 -7.98 -6.17 6.02
CA GLY A 58 -8.13 -5.09 6.98
C GLY A 58 -6.91 -4.86 7.85
N ALA A 59 -5.94 -5.76 7.83
CA ALA A 59 -4.67 -5.58 8.55
C ALA A 59 -3.69 -4.72 7.73
N ALA A 60 -2.57 -4.38 8.36
CA ALA A 60 -1.45 -3.71 7.72
C ALA A 60 -0.14 -4.22 8.31
N TRP A 61 0.89 -4.28 7.49
CA TRP A 61 2.21 -4.72 7.94
C TRP A 61 3.29 -3.85 7.29
N ILE A 62 4.18 -3.31 8.12
CA ILE A 62 5.31 -2.52 7.64
C ILE A 62 6.57 -3.36 7.58
N TRP A 63 7.22 -3.32 6.42
CA TRP A 63 8.54 -3.90 6.24
C TRP A 63 9.57 -2.77 6.21
N SER A 64 10.69 -2.97 6.90
CA SER A 64 11.81 -2.03 6.88
C SER A 64 13.07 -2.79 6.52
N GLY A 65 13.81 -2.27 5.57
CA GLY A 65 15.04 -2.89 5.10
C GLY A 65 15.96 -1.89 4.43
N VAL A 66 17.03 -2.43 3.83
CA VAL A 66 17.95 -1.61 3.05
C VAL A 66 17.20 -1.02 1.86
N GLY A 67 17.23 0.30 1.74
CA GLY A 67 16.60 1.00 0.63
C GLY A 67 15.20 1.52 0.89
N GLY A 68 14.56 1.18 2.01
CA GLY A 68 13.27 1.77 2.30
C GLY A 68 12.36 1.00 3.25
N ARG A 69 11.15 1.54 3.40
CA ARG A 69 10.08 0.95 4.19
C ARG A 69 8.86 0.80 3.30
N ILE A 70 8.24 -0.37 3.35
CA ILE A 70 7.04 -0.67 2.57
C ILE A 70 5.91 -1.04 3.53
N ILE A 71 4.78 -0.36 3.40
CA ILE A 71 3.58 -0.65 4.19
C ILE A 71 2.62 -1.42 3.31
N ASN A 72 2.36 -2.66 3.70
CA ASN A 72 1.45 -3.54 2.99
C ASN A 72 0.09 -3.47 3.64
N LEU A 73 -0.89 -2.92 2.92
CA LEU A 73 -2.26 -2.76 3.37
C LEU A 73 -3.09 -3.91 2.79
N PHE A 74 -3.64 -4.75 3.66
CA PHE A 74 -4.40 -5.92 3.23
C PHE A 74 -5.83 -5.52 2.89
N THR A 75 -6.03 -5.03 1.66
CA THR A 75 -7.31 -4.50 1.19
C THR A 75 -8.14 -5.51 0.40
N GLN A 76 -7.58 -6.67 0.08
CA GLN A 76 -8.18 -7.66 -0.80
C GLN A 76 -8.30 -9.02 -0.12
N GLU A 77 -9.23 -9.83 -0.61
CA GLU A 77 -9.34 -11.22 -0.19
C GLU A 77 -8.13 -12.03 -0.67
N PRO A 78 -7.70 -13.04 0.10
CA PRO A 78 -6.57 -13.87 -0.33
C PRO A 78 -6.90 -14.71 -1.55
N PRO A 79 -5.88 -15.20 -2.28
CA PRO A 79 -6.09 -16.19 -3.33
C PRO A 79 -6.76 -17.43 -2.75
N GLN A 80 -7.71 -18.02 -3.49
CA GLN A 80 -8.41 -19.22 -3.05
C GLN A 80 -7.52 -20.46 -3.11
N THR A 81 -6.55 -20.46 -4.03
CA THR A 81 -5.58 -21.54 -4.17
C THR A 81 -4.18 -20.95 -4.36
N THR A 82 -3.13 -21.78 -4.27
CA THR A 82 -1.76 -21.34 -4.49
C THR A 82 -1.48 -20.86 -5.92
N HIS A 83 -2.38 -21.17 -6.84
CA HIS A 83 -2.22 -20.80 -8.27
C HIS A 83 -3.22 -19.74 -8.71
N SER A 84 -4.16 -19.34 -7.86
CA SER A 84 -5.15 -18.34 -8.23
C SER A 84 -4.66 -16.93 -7.93
N HIS A 85 -5.30 -15.95 -8.57
CA HIS A 85 -5.02 -14.54 -8.30
C HIS A 85 -5.66 -14.09 -6.99
N PRO A 86 -5.17 -12.99 -6.39
CA PRO A 86 -5.83 -12.38 -5.25
C PRO A 86 -7.29 -12.08 -5.55
N GLY A 87 -8.12 -12.16 -4.51
CA GLY A 87 -9.53 -11.81 -4.61
C GLY A 87 -9.76 -10.32 -4.69
N ARG A 88 -11.02 -9.94 -4.68
CA ARG A 88 -11.42 -8.54 -4.79
C ARG A 88 -11.20 -7.80 -3.47
N ALA A 89 -11.00 -6.50 -3.60
CA ALA A 89 -11.01 -5.60 -2.46
C ALA A 89 -12.44 -5.30 -2.03
N SER A 90 -12.60 -4.82 -0.79
CA SER A 90 -13.85 -4.25 -0.33
C SER A 90 -13.57 -2.93 0.39
N ILE A 91 -14.55 -2.04 0.38
CA ILE A 91 -14.41 -0.75 1.04
C ILE A 91 -14.24 -0.91 2.56
N ILE A 92 -14.82 -1.96 3.14
CA ILE A 92 -14.66 -2.29 4.55
C ILE A 92 -13.21 -2.62 4.86
N HIS A 93 -12.58 -3.43 4.03
CA HIS A 93 -11.16 -3.78 4.21
C HIS A 93 -10.25 -2.56 4.02
N VAL A 94 -10.57 -1.70 3.06
CA VAL A 94 -9.84 -0.43 2.85
C VAL A 94 -9.93 0.44 4.10
N ASN A 95 -11.12 0.59 4.67
CA ASN A 95 -11.33 1.34 5.91
C ASN A 95 -10.47 0.80 7.05
N HIS A 96 -10.53 -0.50 7.30
CA HIS A 96 -9.78 -1.12 8.39
C HIS A 96 -8.27 -0.99 8.17
N ALA A 97 -7.80 -1.22 6.95
CA ALA A 97 -6.38 -1.13 6.63
C ALA A 97 -5.85 0.29 6.79
N LEU A 98 -6.63 1.30 6.39
CA LEU A 98 -6.24 2.71 6.56
C LEU A 98 -6.19 3.11 8.04
N ARG A 99 -7.09 2.60 8.85
CA ARG A 99 -7.04 2.81 10.30
C ARG A 99 -5.74 2.23 10.87
N GLU A 100 -5.36 1.04 10.43
CA GLU A 100 -4.10 0.42 10.86
C GLU A 100 -2.89 1.18 10.34
N LEU A 101 -2.98 1.75 9.14
CA LEU A 101 -1.92 2.63 8.61
C LEU A 101 -1.68 3.83 9.51
N VAL A 102 -2.74 4.50 9.97
CA VAL A 102 -2.62 5.64 10.90
C VAL A 102 -1.89 5.22 12.18
N LYS A 103 -2.23 4.05 12.71
CA LYS A 103 -1.54 3.52 13.91
C LYS A 103 -0.06 3.25 13.64
N LEU A 104 0.27 2.70 12.46
CA LEU A 104 1.66 2.45 12.08
C LEU A 104 2.46 3.75 11.92
N ILE A 105 1.85 4.76 11.32
CA ILE A 105 2.49 6.08 11.16
C ILE A 105 2.89 6.64 12.52
N ASP A 106 1.99 6.57 13.49
CA ASP A 106 2.24 7.05 14.84
C ASP A 106 3.30 6.19 15.54
N LYS A 107 3.13 4.88 15.54
CA LYS A 107 4.03 3.94 16.21
C LYS A 107 5.46 4.02 15.68
N GLU A 108 5.62 4.11 14.36
CA GLU A 108 6.93 4.14 13.73
C GLU A 108 7.52 5.55 13.62
N GLY A 109 6.77 6.57 14.05
CA GLY A 109 7.23 7.95 14.00
C GLY A 109 7.51 8.43 12.57
N LEU A 110 6.68 8.01 11.60
CA LEU A 110 6.89 8.38 10.20
C LEU A 110 6.62 9.87 9.99
N GLU A 111 7.50 10.52 9.24
CA GLU A 111 7.39 11.94 8.93
C GLU A 111 6.84 12.21 7.53
N SER A 112 6.74 11.20 6.70
CA SER A 112 6.12 11.28 5.37
C SER A 112 5.74 9.90 4.87
N VAL A 113 4.67 9.82 4.07
CA VAL A 113 4.20 8.58 3.48
C VAL A 113 3.73 8.85 2.05
N ALA A 114 4.12 7.98 1.12
CA ALA A 114 3.58 7.96 -0.22
C ALA A 114 2.57 6.81 -0.30
N ILE A 115 1.40 7.05 -0.86
CA ILE A 115 0.35 6.05 -0.95
C ILE A 115 -0.15 5.94 -2.40
N SER A 116 -0.34 4.71 -2.86
CA SER A 116 -0.86 4.43 -4.18
C SER A 116 -2.39 4.58 -4.24
N ARG A 117 -2.95 4.48 -5.44
CA ARG A 117 -4.41 4.34 -5.64
C ARG A 117 -4.80 2.93 -5.17
N LEU A 118 -5.12 2.81 -3.90
CA LEU A 118 -5.43 1.53 -3.28
C LEU A 118 -6.64 0.85 -3.93
N ALA A 119 -6.57 -0.48 -4.06
CA ALA A 119 -7.72 -1.34 -4.30
C ALA A 119 -8.45 -1.10 -5.63
N THR A 120 -7.92 -0.29 -6.55
CA THR A 120 -8.60 0.09 -7.79
C THR A 120 -8.13 -0.70 -9.01
N GLY A 121 -6.97 -1.34 -8.93
CA GLY A 121 -6.47 -2.19 -10.00
C GLY A 121 -7.05 -3.60 -9.89
N VAL A 122 -6.23 -4.55 -9.44
CA VAL A 122 -6.66 -5.93 -9.22
C VAL A 122 -7.82 -6.01 -8.22
N GLY A 123 -7.84 -5.11 -7.23
CA GLY A 123 -8.92 -5.05 -6.25
C GLY A 123 -10.29 -4.72 -6.81
N GLY A 124 -10.35 -4.01 -7.92
CA GLY A 124 -11.58 -3.76 -8.68
C GLY A 124 -12.54 -2.72 -8.12
N LEU A 125 -12.16 -1.94 -7.12
CA LEU A 125 -13.00 -0.86 -6.60
C LEU A 125 -12.86 0.40 -7.46
N ASP A 126 -13.91 1.23 -7.46
CA ASP A 126 -13.89 2.52 -8.13
C ASP A 126 -13.08 3.54 -7.32
N TRP A 127 -12.25 4.30 -8.01
CA TRP A 127 -11.44 5.34 -7.37
C TRP A 127 -12.30 6.38 -6.65
N GLU A 128 -13.48 6.68 -7.19
CA GLU A 128 -14.44 7.62 -6.59
C GLU A 128 -14.96 7.14 -5.24
N GLU A 129 -14.94 5.84 -4.98
CA GLU A 129 -15.32 5.28 -3.67
C GLU A 129 -14.14 5.24 -2.71
N VAL A 130 -12.94 4.96 -3.20
CA VAL A 130 -11.73 4.76 -2.38
C VAL A 130 -11.13 6.10 -1.94
N LYS A 131 -11.06 7.07 -2.84
CA LYS A 131 -10.42 8.36 -2.56
C LYS A 131 -11.01 9.08 -1.32
N PRO A 132 -12.35 9.19 -1.16
CA PRO A 132 -12.89 9.82 0.04
C PRO A 132 -12.49 9.11 1.34
N VAL A 133 -12.35 7.79 1.31
CA VAL A 133 -11.94 7.02 2.48
C VAL A 133 -10.49 7.34 2.85
N ILE A 134 -9.62 7.43 1.85
CA ILE A 134 -8.23 7.83 2.07
C ILE A 134 -8.18 9.21 2.73
N TYR A 135 -8.94 10.17 2.21
CA TYR A 135 -9.00 11.51 2.78
C TYR A 135 -9.53 11.51 4.21
N SER A 136 -10.54 10.69 4.49
CA SER A 136 -11.15 10.66 5.82
C SER A 136 -10.16 10.22 6.91
N TYR A 137 -9.20 9.37 6.58
CA TYR A 137 -8.19 8.92 7.54
C TYR A 137 -6.91 9.75 7.55
N LEU A 138 -6.49 10.27 6.40
CA LEU A 138 -5.14 10.81 6.24
C LEU A 138 -5.07 12.32 6.10
N ALA A 139 -6.18 12.99 5.73
CA ALA A 139 -6.15 14.43 5.48
C ALA A 139 -5.84 15.25 6.73
N SER A 140 -6.23 14.78 7.91
CA SER A 140 -6.01 15.48 9.17
C SER A 140 -4.62 15.23 9.78
N LEU A 141 -3.83 14.33 9.21
CA LEU A 141 -2.47 14.08 9.72
C LEU A 141 -1.59 15.30 9.52
N LEU A 142 -0.69 15.55 10.47
CA LEU A 142 0.24 16.68 10.39
C LEU A 142 1.39 16.41 9.41
N ILE A 143 1.69 15.14 9.15
CA ILE A 143 2.74 14.80 8.20
C ILE A 143 2.22 14.88 6.76
N PRO A 144 3.10 15.14 5.77
CA PRO A 144 2.70 15.06 4.38
C PRO A 144 2.43 13.62 3.94
N VAL A 145 1.30 13.44 3.27
CA VAL A 145 0.92 12.19 2.61
C VAL A 145 0.84 12.48 1.12
N TYR A 146 1.68 11.84 0.34
CA TYR A 146 1.71 12.02 -1.11
C TYR A 146 0.84 10.96 -1.75
N LEU A 147 -0.35 11.35 -2.22
CA LEU A 147 -1.27 10.44 -2.88
C LEU A 147 -0.97 10.41 -4.37
N TYR A 148 -0.46 9.28 -4.82
CA TYR A 148 -0.12 9.06 -6.23
C TYR A 148 -1.38 8.70 -7.01
N SER A 149 -2.16 9.73 -7.35
CA SER A 149 -3.44 9.55 -8.04
C SER A 149 -3.27 9.18 -9.52
N ASN A 150 -2.10 9.47 -10.10
CA ASN A 150 -1.75 9.04 -11.45
C ASN A 150 -0.34 8.46 -11.45
N PHE A 151 -0.20 7.25 -12.01
CA PHE A 151 1.10 6.61 -12.14
C PHE A 151 1.72 6.92 -13.50
N THR A 152 2.97 7.38 -13.50
CA THR A 152 3.78 7.54 -14.71
C THR A 152 5.17 6.98 -14.44
N LYS A 153 5.46 5.84 -15.07
CA LYS A 153 6.73 5.14 -14.86
C LYS A 153 7.93 6.04 -15.20
N GLY A 154 8.90 6.08 -14.29
CA GLY A 154 10.13 6.81 -14.48
C GLY A 154 10.04 8.32 -14.27
N LEU A 155 8.85 8.85 -14.00
CA LEU A 155 8.66 10.27 -13.73
C LEU A 155 8.70 10.53 -12.23
N LYS A 156 9.64 11.35 -11.79
CA LYS A 156 9.70 11.76 -10.39
C LYS A 156 8.59 12.77 -10.11
N ALA A 157 7.73 12.47 -9.14
CA ALA A 157 6.64 13.36 -8.79
C ALA A 157 7.13 14.61 -8.06
N ALA A 158 6.35 15.69 -8.18
CA ALA A 158 6.60 16.94 -7.47
C ALA A 158 6.00 16.83 -6.06
N GLU A 159 6.78 16.30 -5.13
CA GLU A 159 6.32 16.11 -3.75
C GLU A 159 6.44 17.35 -2.87
N LYS A 160 7.16 18.35 -3.33
CA LYS A 160 7.34 19.60 -2.56
C LYS A 160 6.52 20.76 -3.10
#